data_2035c4d3971d21bbc67dadf83f8ad2e2
#
_entry.id   2035c4d3971d21bbc67dadf83f8ad2e2
#
_cell.length_a   1.000
_cell.length_b   1.000
_cell.length_c   1.000
_cell.angle_alpha   90.00
_cell.angle_beta   90.00
_cell.angle_gamma   90.00
#
_symmetry.space_group_name_H-M   'P 1'
#
loop_
_entity.id
_entity.type
_entity.pdbx_description
1 polymer ?
#
loop_
_entity_poly.entity_id
_entity_poly.type
_entity_poly.pdbx_seq_one_letter_code
_entity_poly.pdbx_strand_id
1 'polypeptide(L)'
;NILTGTKLKFTKSDGTTVTFTSEASSGDAPDETLGFRPNESNDTTADNIFTAVNAHADFTVANPAAAIVTITETTPVGTGLLTVESSDTVRLTATDEKESKVKSVSTISETLENQVWIIVERIINGSTVKSVEYLDSTLNMDSALSGTVTGSSTTVTSLDHLEGETVQILIDDAVYPVQKVSSGAITVSLPSTFASKTIEVGLGYVSTIKTMRVEAGAEAGTAQGRKKRYNEVLVRLYKTVGATVNGDQIPFRTSANAMGQPISEFTGDKRVSNLGWDRNGQVTIQQTQP
;
A
#
# COMPACT_ATOMS: atom_id res chain seq x y z
N ASN A 1 -8.16 -26.75 13.98
CA ASN A 1 -7.24 -27.13 12.89
C ASN A 1 -7.59 -26.41 11.61
N ILE A 2 -6.58 -25.86 10.93
CA ILE A 2 -6.71 -25.31 9.58
C ILE A 2 -7.04 -26.44 8.62
N LEU A 3 -7.95 -26.21 7.69
CA LEU A 3 -8.33 -27.22 6.70
C LEU A 3 -7.25 -27.36 5.63
N THR A 4 -7.02 -28.59 5.15
CA THR A 4 -6.20 -28.83 3.96
C THR A 4 -6.76 -28.03 2.77
N GLY A 5 -5.89 -27.40 2.00
CA GLY A 5 -6.27 -26.51 0.90
C GLY A 5 -6.55 -25.07 1.31
N THR A 6 -6.41 -24.70 2.60
CA THR A 6 -6.45 -23.29 3.01
C THR A 6 -5.29 -22.53 2.36
N LYS A 7 -5.59 -21.39 1.77
CA LYS A 7 -4.62 -20.56 1.05
C LYS A 7 -4.28 -19.31 1.84
N LEU A 8 -3.00 -19.02 1.93
CA LEU A 8 -2.45 -17.73 2.32
C LEU A 8 -1.92 -17.05 1.05
N LYS A 9 -2.55 -15.98 0.64
CA LYS A 9 -2.16 -15.20 -0.53
C LYS A 9 -1.51 -13.90 -0.08
N PHE A 10 -0.29 -13.69 -0.47
CA PHE A 10 0.46 -12.46 -0.27
C PHE A 10 0.46 -11.66 -1.56
N THR A 11 0.05 -10.42 -1.50
CA THR A 11 0.20 -9.47 -2.60
C THR A 11 1.35 -8.54 -2.25
N LYS A 12 2.42 -8.59 -3.05
CA LYS A 12 3.64 -7.79 -2.85
C LYS A 12 3.41 -6.32 -3.21
N SER A 13 4.34 -5.49 -2.82
CA SER A 13 4.33 -4.05 -3.09
C SER A 13 4.26 -3.70 -4.58
N ASP A 14 4.70 -4.59 -5.47
CA ASP A 14 4.63 -4.47 -6.93
C ASP A 14 3.30 -4.97 -7.53
N GLY A 15 2.37 -5.47 -6.70
CA GLY A 15 1.09 -6.06 -7.11
C GLY A 15 1.16 -7.53 -7.51
N THR A 16 2.35 -8.14 -7.55
CA THR A 16 2.47 -9.58 -7.81
C THR A 16 2.01 -10.40 -6.59
N THR A 17 1.55 -11.63 -6.83
CA THR A 17 1.01 -12.48 -5.76
C THR A 17 1.77 -13.77 -5.59
N VAL A 18 1.97 -14.17 -4.34
CA VAL A 18 2.51 -15.47 -3.94
C VAL A 18 1.48 -16.15 -3.05
N THR A 19 1.19 -17.42 -3.30
CA THR A 19 0.17 -18.16 -2.56
C THR A 19 0.77 -19.43 -1.96
N PHE A 20 0.67 -19.56 -0.65
CA PHE A 20 1.00 -20.77 0.09
C PHE A 20 -0.28 -21.55 0.38
N THR A 21 -0.24 -22.86 0.22
CA THR A 21 -1.40 -23.73 0.40
C THR A 21 -1.16 -24.71 1.56
N SER A 22 -2.13 -24.86 2.43
CA SER A 22 -2.03 -25.87 3.51
C SER A 22 -2.23 -27.28 2.96
N GLU A 23 -1.33 -28.17 3.34
CA GLU A 23 -1.33 -29.58 2.95
C GLU A 23 -1.85 -30.46 4.09
N ALA A 24 -1.91 -31.77 3.89
CA ALA A 24 -2.37 -32.71 4.92
C ALA A 24 -1.47 -32.66 6.17
N SER A 25 -2.07 -32.79 7.35
CA SER A 25 -1.37 -32.65 8.64
C SER A 25 -0.44 -33.85 8.98
N SER A 26 -0.48 -34.94 8.21
CA SER A 26 0.37 -36.12 8.42
C SER A 26 0.92 -36.64 7.09
N GLY A 27 2.17 -37.11 7.07
CA GLY A 27 2.86 -37.61 5.88
C GLY A 27 4.24 -37.00 5.67
N ASP A 28 4.85 -37.28 4.52
CA ASP A 28 6.16 -36.76 4.12
C ASP A 28 6.19 -35.25 3.96
N ALA A 29 7.37 -34.68 3.67
CA ALA A 29 7.53 -33.23 3.48
C ALA A 29 6.54 -32.67 2.45
N PRO A 30 6.11 -31.39 2.56
CA PRO A 30 5.22 -30.79 1.58
C PRO A 30 5.72 -31.02 0.15
N ASP A 31 4.84 -31.48 -0.74
CA ASP A 31 5.19 -31.74 -2.14
C ASP A 31 5.42 -30.48 -2.94
N GLU A 32 4.87 -29.36 -2.49
CA GLU A 32 4.97 -28.07 -3.16
C GLU A 32 5.93 -27.13 -2.41
N THR A 33 6.77 -26.42 -3.16
CA THR A 33 7.70 -25.40 -2.64
C THR A 33 6.99 -24.26 -1.88
N LEU A 34 5.69 -24.14 -2.03
CA LEU A 34 4.84 -23.12 -1.40
C LEU A 34 3.75 -23.75 -0.51
N GLY A 35 4.04 -24.90 0.11
CA GLY A 35 3.14 -25.58 1.03
C GLY A 35 3.50 -25.37 2.49
N PHE A 36 2.52 -25.39 3.37
CA PHE A 36 2.72 -25.48 4.82
C PHE A 36 1.78 -26.50 5.44
N ARG A 37 2.16 -27.06 6.57
CA ARG A 37 1.34 -28.07 7.26
C ARG A 37 0.64 -27.47 8.47
N PRO A 38 -0.68 -27.53 8.54
CA PRO A 38 -1.39 -27.24 9.78
C PRO A 38 -1.17 -28.39 10.80
N ASN A 39 -1.10 -28.06 12.07
CA ASN A 39 -0.97 -29.00 13.16
C ASN A 39 -2.11 -28.81 14.18
N GLU A 40 -2.21 -29.71 15.16
CA GLU A 40 -3.18 -29.59 16.26
C GLU A 40 -2.88 -28.42 17.20
N SER A 41 -1.61 -28.02 17.31
CA SER A 41 -1.17 -26.83 18.03
C SER A 41 -1.08 -25.62 17.10
N ASN A 42 -1.58 -24.48 17.58
CA ASN A 42 -1.45 -23.20 16.86
C ASN A 42 0.02 -22.78 16.75
N ASP A 43 0.84 -23.02 17.79
CA ASP A 43 2.25 -22.66 17.80
C ASP A 43 3.03 -23.48 16.75
N THR A 44 2.81 -24.79 16.69
CA THR A 44 3.43 -25.65 15.67
C THR A 44 2.97 -25.29 14.26
N THR A 45 1.73 -24.88 14.09
CA THR A 45 1.23 -24.38 12.79
C THR A 45 1.94 -23.07 12.40
N ALA A 46 2.14 -22.17 13.36
CA ALA A 46 2.90 -20.93 13.14
C ALA A 46 4.36 -21.22 12.73
N ASP A 47 5.02 -22.18 13.38
CA ASP A 47 6.38 -22.61 13.04
C ASP A 47 6.44 -23.22 11.61
N ASN A 48 5.43 -23.96 11.21
CA ASN A 48 5.35 -24.52 9.86
C ASN A 48 5.14 -23.45 8.80
N ILE A 49 4.28 -22.46 9.05
CA ILE A 49 4.09 -21.28 8.19
C ILE A 49 5.40 -20.49 8.13
N PHE A 50 6.04 -20.25 9.28
CA PHE A 50 7.35 -19.58 9.33
C PHE A 50 8.36 -20.27 8.43
N THR A 51 8.50 -21.59 8.53
CA THR A 51 9.46 -22.38 7.76
C THR A 51 9.18 -22.27 6.25
N ALA A 52 7.91 -22.42 5.86
CA ALA A 52 7.51 -22.39 4.46
C ALA A 52 7.72 -20.99 3.83
N VAL A 53 7.31 -19.93 4.53
CA VAL A 53 7.38 -18.57 3.98
C VAL A 53 8.82 -18.05 4.02
N ASN A 54 9.60 -18.36 5.06
CA ASN A 54 10.99 -17.94 5.18
C ASN A 54 11.92 -18.61 4.16
N ALA A 55 11.51 -19.73 3.58
CA ALA A 55 12.22 -20.36 2.47
C ALA A 55 12.02 -19.61 1.13
N HIS A 56 11.05 -18.71 1.04
CA HIS A 56 10.78 -17.94 -0.17
C HIS A 56 11.63 -16.67 -0.21
N ALA A 57 12.32 -16.44 -1.33
CA ALA A 57 13.28 -15.33 -1.48
C ALA A 57 12.67 -13.93 -1.30
N ASP A 58 11.36 -13.80 -1.59
CA ASP A 58 10.66 -12.51 -1.54
C ASP A 58 10.25 -12.09 -0.13
N PHE A 59 10.34 -12.97 0.86
CA PHE A 59 9.85 -12.71 2.22
C PHE A 59 10.93 -12.92 3.27
N THR A 60 10.91 -12.09 4.28
CA THR A 60 11.63 -12.28 5.54
C THR A 60 10.59 -12.47 6.63
N VAL A 61 10.78 -13.48 7.46
CA VAL A 61 9.84 -13.85 8.50
C VAL A 61 10.51 -13.74 9.85
N ALA A 62 9.87 -13.06 10.80
CA ALA A 62 10.31 -13.07 12.19
C ALA A 62 9.95 -14.41 12.83
N ASN A 63 10.83 -14.90 13.71
CA ASN A 63 10.55 -16.14 14.46
C ASN A 63 9.22 -16.01 15.21
N PRO A 64 8.30 -16.98 15.08
CA PRO A 64 6.98 -16.87 15.71
C PRO A 64 7.06 -16.67 17.23
N ALA A 65 6.28 -15.74 17.73
CA ALA A 65 6.02 -15.61 19.15
C ALA A 65 4.62 -16.16 19.42
N ALA A 66 4.53 -17.33 20.02
CA ALA A 66 3.28 -18.08 20.14
C ALA A 66 2.67 -18.36 18.73
N ALA A 67 1.37 -18.21 18.56
CA ALA A 67 0.67 -18.49 17.30
C ALA A 67 0.68 -17.32 16.28
N ILE A 68 1.64 -16.39 16.39
CA ILE A 68 1.73 -15.20 15.52
C ILE A 68 2.98 -15.31 14.65
N VAL A 69 2.80 -15.16 13.34
CA VAL A 69 3.89 -15.11 12.35
C VAL A 69 3.90 -13.72 11.71
N THR A 70 5.00 -13.00 11.88
CA THR A 70 5.18 -11.68 11.26
C THR A 70 6.02 -11.83 9.98
N ILE A 71 5.48 -11.37 8.85
CA ILE A 71 6.06 -11.54 7.52
C ILE A 71 6.30 -10.17 6.91
N THR A 72 7.47 -10.01 6.32
CA THR A 72 7.90 -8.76 5.67
C THR A 72 8.40 -9.08 4.26
N GLU A 73 8.15 -8.21 3.30
CA GLU A 73 8.76 -8.32 1.96
C GLU A 73 10.24 -7.98 2.03
N THR A 74 11.11 -8.88 1.53
CA THR A 74 12.57 -8.77 1.64
C THR A 74 13.10 -7.56 0.85
N THR A 75 12.56 -7.33 -0.33
CA THR A 75 12.96 -6.23 -1.21
C THR A 75 11.72 -5.64 -1.87
N PRO A 76 11.07 -4.64 -1.25
CA PRO A 76 9.93 -3.98 -1.86
C PRO A 76 10.35 -3.31 -3.18
N VAL A 77 9.70 -3.67 -4.28
CA VAL A 77 9.99 -3.12 -5.62
C VAL A 77 8.87 -2.20 -6.13
N GLY A 78 7.76 -2.12 -5.41
CA GLY A 78 6.60 -1.30 -5.76
C GLY A 78 6.26 -0.28 -4.66
N THR A 79 5.24 0.52 -4.93
CA THR A 79 4.71 1.52 -3.98
C THR A 79 3.55 0.98 -3.15
N GLY A 80 3.08 -0.22 -3.46
CA GLY A 80 2.04 -0.91 -2.71
C GLY A 80 2.54 -1.43 -1.35
N LEU A 81 1.62 -1.76 -0.47
CA LEU A 81 1.91 -2.45 0.78
C LEU A 81 1.82 -3.97 0.56
N LEU A 82 2.63 -4.73 1.29
CA LEU A 82 2.43 -6.16 1.39
C LEU A 82 1.08 -6.41 2.09
N THR A 83 0.18 -7.07 1.41
CA THR A 83 -1.10 -7.50 2.00
C THR A 83 -1.18 -9.01 2.07
N VAL A 84 -1.91 -9.52 3.06
CA VAL A 84 -2.10 -10.95 3.26
C VAL A 84 -3.58 -11.28 3.37
N GLU A 85 -4.01 -12.30 2.61
CA GLU A 85 -5.38 -12.81 2.63
C GLU A 85 -5.37 -14.29 3.01
N SER A 86 -6.29 -14.70 3.88
CA SER A 86 -6.53 -16.11 4.19
C SER A 86 -7.87 -16.56 3.63
N SER A 87 -7.90 -17.75 3.02
CA SER A 87 -9.15 -18.36 2.58
C SER A 87 -9.97 -19.00 3.71
N ASP A 88 -9.37 -19.20 4.89
CA ASP A 88 -10.03 -19.67 6.12
C ASP A 88 -9.88 -18.64 7.23
N THR A 89 -10.69 -17.59 7.19
CA THR A 89 -10.65 -16.48 8.16
C THR A 89 -11.13 -16.83 9.55
N VAL A 90 -11.69 -18.01 9.74
CA VAL A 90 -12.15 -18.49 11.06
C VAL A 90 -11.01 -19.11 11.87
N ARG A 91 -10.09 -19.83 11.19
CA ARG A 91 -9.01 -20.58 11.83
C ARG A 91 -7.64 -19.96 11.62
N LEU A 92 -7.49 -19.21 10.54
CA LEU A 92 -6.26 -18.52 10.19
C LEU A 92 -6.60 -17.08 9.81
N THR A 93 -6.48 -16.18 10.77
CA THR A 93 -6.71 -14.75 10.55
C THR A 93 -5.44 -14.13 9.99
N ALA A 94 -5.54 -13.58 8.80
CA ALA A 94 -4.51 -12.73 8.22
C ALA A 94 -4.88 -11.28 8.52
N THR A 95 -3.95 -10.55 9.14
CA THR A 95 -4.10 -9.12 9.41
C THR A 95 -2.96 -8.37 8.76
N ASP A 96 -3.31 -7.30 8.07
CA ASP A 96 -2.33 -6.33 7.60
C ASP A 96 -1.94 -5.44 8.79
N GLU A 97 -0.72 -5.61 9.31
CA GLU A 97 -0.28 -4.91 10.52
C GLU A 97 0.07 -3.43 10.30
N LYS A 98 0.03 -2.97 9.06
CA LYS A 98 0.35 -1.57 8.74
C LYS A 98 -0.82 -0.60 8.91
N GLU A 99 -1.95 -1.03 9.45
CA GLU A 99 -3.06 -0.14 9.74
C GLU A 99 -2.69 0.86 10.85
N SER A 100 -2.67 2.13 10.48
CA SER A 100 -2.62 3.23 11.45
C SER A 100 -3.96 3.33 12.19
N LYS A 101 -3.92 3.38 13.53
CA LYS A 101 -5.12 3.46 14.38
C LYS A 101 -5.17 4.79 15.11
N VAL A 102 -6.16 5.63 14.79
CA VAL A 102 -6.40 6.86 15.54
C VAL A 102 -7.00 6.51 16.90
N LYS A 103 -6.30 6.88 17.98
CA LYS A 103 -6.72 6.63 19.37
C LYS A 103 -7.45 7.82 19.98
N SER A 104 -7.11 9.02 19.58
CA SER A 104 -7.71 10.26 20.09
C SER A 104 -7.64 11.35 19.05
N VAL A 105 -8.62 12.23 19.08
CA VAL A 105 -8.71 13.42 18.22
C VAL A 105 -9.02 14.61 19.10
N SER A 106 -8.35 15.73 18.88
CA SER A 106 -8.62 17.01 19.54
C SER A 106 -8.47 18.14 18.55
N THR A 107 -9.26 19.18 18.70
CA THR A 107 -9.14 20.40 17.92
C THR A 107 -8.50 21.47 18.75
N ILE A 108 -7.45 22.10 18.23
CA ILE A 108 -6.79 23.25 18.85
C ILE A 108 -7.09 24.46 18.00
N SER A 109 -7.66 25.49 18.62
CA SER A 109 -7.97 26.75 17.93
C SER A 109 -6.72 27.60 17.85
N GLU A 110 -6.32 27.93 16.64
CA GLU A 110 -5.27 28.90 16.35
C GLU A 110 -5.86 30.22 15.81
N THR A 111 -5.01 31.22 15.63
CA THR A 111 -5.44 32.57 15.29
C THR A 111 -6.14 32.68 13.92
N LEU A 112 -5.80 31.81 12.96
CA LEU A 112 -6.30 31.86 11.58
C LEU A 112 -7.19 30.66 11.23
N GLU A 113 -6.92 29.48 11.81
CA GLU A 113 -7.68 28.26 11.54
C GLU A 113 -7.60 27.30 12.73
N ASN A 114 -8.50 26.31 12.75
CA ASN A 114 -8.47 25.27 13.76
C ASN A 114 -7.63 24.10 13.26
N GLN A 115 -6.63 23.69 14.04
CA GLN A 115 -5.83 22.51 13.77
C GLN A 115 -6.47 21.28 14.40
N VAL A 116 -6.51 20.18 13.65
CA VAL A 116 -6.94 18.88 14.16
C VAL A 116 -5.72 18.07 14.53
N TRP A 117 -5.59 17.79 15.83
CA TRP A 117 -4.53 16.96 16.39
C TRP A 117 -5.03 15.55 16.67
N ILE A 118 -4.21 14.56 16.36
CA ILE A 118 -4.53 13.14 16.50
C ILE A 118 -3.42 12.42 17.25
N ILE A 119 -3.80 11.43 18.04
CA ILE A 119 -2.87 10.42 18.56
C ILE A 119 -3.05 9.18 17.69
N VAL A 120 -1.98 8.81 16.99
CA VAL A 120 -1.98 7.66 16.09
C VAL A 120 -1.09 6.56 16.65
N GLU A 121 -1.58 5.34 16.60
CA GLU A 121 -0.84 4.13 16.93
C GLU A 121 -0.50 3.42 15.63
N ARG A 122 0.79 3.17 15.40
CA ARG A 122 1.31 2.46 14.22
C ARG A 122 2.26 1.35 14.62
N ILE A 123 2.44 0.38 13.74
CA ILE A 123 3.53 -0.59 13.83
C ILE A 123 4.69 -0.04 13.00
N ILE A 124 5.77 0.34 13.66
CA ILE A 124 7.01 0.81 13.03
C ILE A 124 8.13 -0.17 13.38
N ASN A 125 8.78 -0.72 12.37
CA ASN A 125 9.84 -1.72 12.55
C ASN A 125 9.45 -2.85 13.53
N GLY A 126 8.21 -3.36 13.39
CA GLY A 126 7.66 -4.44 14.24
C GLY A 126 7.28 -4.03 15.66
N SER A 127 7.38 -2.76 16.03
CA SER A 127 7.03 -2.25 17.35
C SER A 127 5.84 -1.30 17.31
N THR A 128 4.92 -1.43 18.27
CA THR A 128 3.80 -0.48 18.39
C THR A 128 4.30 0.85 18.93
N VAL A 129 4.16 1.89 18.11
CA VAL A 129 4.55 3.28 18.43
C VAL A 129 3.30 4.16 18.44
N LYS A 130 3.28 5.13 19.35
CA LYS A 130 2.25 6.17 19.39
C LYS A 130 2.90 7.51 19.10
N SER A 131 2.35 8.22 18.12
CA SER A 131 2.76 9.55 17.74
C SER A 131 1.63 10.56 17.94
N VAL A 132 1.98 11.79 18.20
CA VAL A 132 1.07 12.93 18.20
C VAL A 132 1.30 13.68 16.91
N GLU A 133 0.27 13.80 16.10
CA GLU A 133 0.33 14.38 14.77
C GLU A 133 -0.80 15.38 14.57
N TYR A 134 -0.67 16.24 13.59
CA TYR A 134 -1.76 17.12 13.17
C TYR A 134 -2.02 16.96 11.67
N LEU A 135 -3.26 17.20 11.27
CA LEU A 135 -3.63 17.16 9.86
C LEU A 135 -3.14 18.43 9.17
N ASP A 136 -2.30 18.26 8.17
CA ASP A 136 -1.77 19.33 7.34
C ASP A 136 -2.23 19.10 5.88
N SER A 137 -2.95 20.06 5.32
CA SER A 137 -3.46 19.98 3.96
C SER A 137 -2.39 20.18 2.88
N THR A 138 -1.18 20.55 3.28
CA THR A 138 -0.05 20.75 2.36
C THR A 138 0.81 19.52 2.19
N LEU A 139 0.62 18.49 3.04
CA LEU A 139 1.34 17.23 2.97
C LEU A 139 0.51 16.14 2.31
N ASN A 140 1.17 15.33 1.48
CA ASN A 140 0.52 14.31 0.65
C ASN A 140 0.74 12.88 1.15
N MET A 141 1.47 12.70 2.24
CA MET A 141 1.80 11.41 2.83
C MET A 141 1.45 11.38 4.32
N ASP A 142 1.32 10.17 4.86
CA ASP A 142 1.05 9.95 6.27
C ASP A 142 2.36 9.98 7.07
N SER A 143 2.32 10.53 8.30
CA SER A 143 3.52 10.69 9.14
C SER A 143 4.68 11.41 8.43
N ALA A 144 4.34 12.39 7.59
CA ALA A 144 5.27 13.02 6.68
C ALA A 144 6.15 14.08 7.35
N LEU A 145 7.37 14.19 6.83
CA LEU A 145 8.31 15.27 7.12
C LEU A 145 8.56 16.06 5.84
N SER A 146 8.44 17.38 5.91
CA SER A 146 8.83 18.28 4.82
C SER A 146 10.15 18.97 5.12
N GLY A 147 10.90 19.27 4.06
CA GLY A 147 12.19 19.92 4.17
C GLY A 147 12.69 20.47 2.85
N THR A 148 13.98 20.74 2.77
CA THR A 148 14.65 21.17 1.53
C THR A 148 15.89 20.32 1.26
N VAL A 149 16.11 20.00 -0.02
CA VAL A 149 17.30 19.30 -0.51
C VAL A 149 18.06 20.17 -1.48
N THR A 150 19.40 20.03 -1.48
CA THR A 150 20.31 20.77 -2.34
C THR A 150 21.35 19.82 -2.95
N GLY A 151 21.89 20.18 -4.11
CA GLY A 151 22.89 19.36 -4.78
C GLY A 151 22.31 18.23 -5.61
N SER A 152 23.12 17.23 -5.94
CA SER A 152 22.76 16.06 -6.75
C SER A 152 22.58 14.78 -5.92
N SER A 153 23.05 14.77 -4.69
CA SER A 153 22.83 13.70 -3.73
C SER A 153 22.69 14.33 -2.35
N THR A 154 21.59 14.04 -1.69
CA THR A 154 21.30 14.64 -0.39
C THR A 154 20.79 13.57 0.57
N THR A 155 21.34 13.60 1.79
CA THR A 155 20.83 12.79 2.88
C THR A 155 19.75 13.58 3.63
N VAL A 156 18.58 12.99 3.73
CA VAL A 156 17.46 13.51 4.53
C VAL A 156 17.49 12.79 5.87
N THR A 157 17.58 13.55 6.94
CA THR A 157 17.68 13.05 8.33
C THR A 157 16.40 13.34 9.11
N SER A 158 16.38 12.98 10.39
CA SER A 158 15.24 13.16 11.30
C SER A 158 14.03 12.28 10.96
N LEU A 159 14.29 11.11 10.35
CA LEU A 159 13.30 10.10 10.02
C LEU A 159 13.27 8.96 11.05
N ASP A 160 13.77 9.18 12.28
CA ASP A 160 13.83 8.14 13.33
C ASP A 160 12.46 7.55 13.63
N HIS A 161 11.39 8.34 13.50
CA HIS A 161 10.00 7.91 13.69
C HIS A 161 9.51 6.92 12.61
N LEU A 162 10.24 6.79 11.49
CA LEU A 162 9.97 5.87 10.37
C LEU A 162 11.08 4.83 10.19
N GLU A 163 11.95 4.63 11.20
CA GLU A 163 13.06 3.70 11.11
C GLU A 163 12.62 2.31 10.66
N GLY A 164 13.30 1.77 9.66
CA GLY A 164 13.00 0.45 9.09
C GLY A 164 11.82 0.41 8.12
N GLU A 165 11.04 1.50 7.99
CA GLU A 165 9.91 1.57 7.07
C GLU A 165 10.34 1.99 5.66
N THR A 166 9.57 1.54 4.66
CA THR A 166 9.70 2.00 3.28
C THR A 166 8.86 3.25 3.10
N VAL A 167 9.53 4.36 2.79
CA VAL A 167 8.90 5.67 2.64
C VAL A 167 8.75 6.07 1.18
N GLN A 168 7.71 6.82 0.89
CA GLN A 168 7.52 7.53 -0.37
C GLN A 168 8.22 8.88 -0.31
N ILE A 169 8.61 9.40 -1.46
CA ILE A 169 9.41 10.61 -1.60
C ILE A 169 8.84 11.48 -2.71
N LEU A 170 8.50 12.72 -2.36
CA LEU A 170 8.18 13.79 -3.32
C LEU A 170 9.29 14.84 -3.30
N ILE A 171 9.70 15.31 -4.47
CA ILE A 171 10.62 16.44 -4.59
C ILE A 171 10.06 17.40 -5.64
N ASP A 172 9.69 18.61 -5.24
CA ASP A 172 8.97 19.59 -6.05
C ASP A 172 7.78 18.95 -6.79
N ASP A 173 6.89 18.28 -6.04
CA ASP A 173 5.68 17.61 -6.52
C ASP A 173 5.93 16.45 -7.50
N ALA A 174 7.17 15.99 -7.63
CA ALA A 174 7.52 14.85 -8.47
C ALA A 174 7.85 13.62 -7.62
N VAL A 175 7.28 12.47 -7.98
CA VAL A 175 7.46 11.21 -7.25
C VAL A 175 8.82 10.61 -7.58
N TYR A 176 9.56 10.28 -6.55
CA TYR A 176 10.86 9.58 -6.62
C TYR A 176 10.74 8.15 -6.13
N PRO A 177 11.72 7.28 -6.47
CA PRO A 177 11.73 5.90 -6.01
C PRO A 177 11.67 5.80 -4.49
N VAL A 178 10.87 4.88 -3.99
CA VAL A 178 10.75 4.59 -2.56
C VAL A 178 12.09 4.13 -1.97
N GLN A 179 12.31 4.44 -0.70
CA GLN A 179 13.52 4.03 0.01
C GLN A 179 13.16 3.53 1.41
N LYS A 180 14.03 2.67 1.94
CA LYS A 180 13.93 2.21 3.33
C LYS A 180 14.73 3.15 4.23
N VAL A 181 14.11 3.61 5.31
CA VAL A 181 14.80 4.41 6.31
C VAL A 181 15.80 3.56 7.08
N SER A 182 17.01 4.05 7.22
CA SER A 182 18.08 3.40 8.00
C SER A 182 18.87 4.42 8.77
N SER A 183 19.01 4.21 10.07
CA SER A 183 19.66 5.15 10.99
C SER A 183 19.02 6.54 10.94
N GLY A 184 17.69 6.59 10.92
CA GLY A 184 16.90 7.81 10.86
C GLY A 184 17.08 8.65 9.60
N ALA A 185 17.56 8.05 8.49
CA ALA A 185 17.89 8.78 7.27
C ALA A 185 17.62 7.99 5.99
N ILE A 186 17.47 8.73 4.89
CA ILE A 186 17.49 8.21 3.50
C ILE A 186 18.47 9.06 2.68
N THR A 187 18.98 8.51 1.57
CA THR A 187 19.82 9.26 0.62
C THR A 187 19.15 9.32 -0.75
N VAL A 188 18.85 10.52 -1.20
CA VAL A 188 18.18 10.76 -2.48
C VAL A 188 19.21 11.18 -3.52
N SER A 189 19.24 10.49 -4.67
CA SER A 189 20.03 10.87 -5.83
C SER A 189 19.16 11.64 -6.82
N LEU A 190 19.59 12.86 -7.14
CA LEU A 190 18.88 13.72 -8.06
C LEU A 190 19.55 13.69 -9.45
N PRO A 191 18.79 13.82 -10.55
CA PRO A 191 19.33 13.72 -11.91
C PRO A 191 20.26 14.87 -12.29
N SER A 192 20.21 15.98 -11.55
CA SER A 192 21.09 17.13 -11.73
C SER A 192 21.29 17.86 -10.41
N THR A 193 22.30 18.74 -10.35
CA THR A 193 22.54 19.61 -9.19
C THR A 193 21.51 20.74 -9.15
N PHE A 194 20.90 20.95 -7.98
CA PHE A 194 19.92 21.99 -7.71
C PHE A 194 20.40 22.95 -6.61
N ALA A 195 19.99 24.20 -6.70
CA ALA A 195 20.24 25.17 -5.65
C ALA A 195 19.42 24.85 -4.39
N SER A 196 18.13 24.57 -4.56
CA SER A 196 17.20 24.15 -3.49
C SER A 196 15.96 23.56 -4.12
N LYS A 197 15.42 22.48 -3.50
CA LYS A 197 14.13 21.89 -3.83
C LYS A 197 13.40 21.51 -2.57
N THR A 198 12.07 21.59 -2.57
CA THR A 198 11.24 21.06 -1.50
C THR A 198 11.26 19.54 -1.56
N ILE A 199 11.31 18.91 -0.40
CA ILE A 199 11.16 17.45 -0.27
C ILE A 199 10.10 17.16 0.77
N GLU A 200 9.32 16.14 0.51
CA GLU A 200 8.39 15.53 1.43
C GLU A 200 8.69 14.03 1.49
N VAL A 201 8.77 13.47 2.69
CA VAL A 201 9.05 12.05 2.94
C VAL A 201 8.07 11.54 3.96
N GLY A 202 7.40 10.42 3.67
CA GLY A 202 6.41 9.87 4.58
C GLY A 202 5.93 8.49 4.18
N LEU A 203 4.95 7.98 4.92
CA LEU A 203 4.30 6.72 4.61
C LEU A 203 3.25 6.94 3.51
N GLY A 204 3.33 6.14 2.47
CA GLY A 204 2.32 6.13 1.42
C GLY A 204 1.04 5.45 1.87
N TYR A 205 -0.08 5.91 1.34
CA TYR A 205 -1.38 5.26 1.49
C TYR A 205 -2.11 5.17 0.16
N VAL A 206 -3.06 4.26 0.08
CA VAL A 206 -3.89 4.08 -1.11
C VAL A 206 -5.23 4.75 -0.90
N SER A 207 -5.50 5.79 -1.68
CA SER A 207 -6.84 6.40 -1.72
C SER A 207 -7.72 5.64 -2.70
N THR A 208 -8.88 5.16 -2.24
CA THR A 208 -9.81 4.39 -3.07
C THR A 208 -11.18 5.04 -3.08
N ILE A 209 -11.68 5.33 -4.26
CA ILE A 209 -13.05 5.78 -4.50
C ILE A 209 -13.75 4.68 -5.30
N LYS A 210 -14.88 4.18 -4.79
CA LYS A 210 -15.74 3.23 -5.49
C LYS A 210 -17.11 3.85 -5.70
N THR A 211 -17.54 3.92 -6.96
CA THR A 211 -18.85 4.50 -7.28
C THR A 211 -19.97 3.61 -6.77
N MET A 212 -21.15 4.19 -6.60
CA MET A 212 -22.37 3.44 -6.34
C MET A 212 -22.73 2.58 -7.57
N ARG A 213 -23.53 1.54 -7.33
CA ARG A 213 -24.09 0.74 -8.41
C ARG A 213 -25.03 1.59 -9.26
N VAL A 214 -24.88 1.50 -10.57
CA VAL A 214 -25.83 2.16 -11.46
C VAL A 214 -27.13 1.36 -11.52
N GLU A 215 -28.21 1.97 -11.06
CA GLU A 215 -29.56 1.46 -11.19
C GLU A 215 -30.29 2.33 -12.22
N ALA A 216 -30.50 1.78 -13.41
CA ALA A 216 -31.35 2.40 -14.42
C ALA A 216 -32.75 1.79 -14.31
N GLY A 217 -33.74 2.58 -13.94
CA GLY A 217 -35.14 2.22 -14.06
C GLY A 217 -35.50 2.14 -15.54
N ALA A 218 -35.96 0.98 -15.99
CA ALA A 218 -36.51 0.81 -17.32
C ALA A 218 -37.94 0.28 -17.21
N GLU A 219 -38.72 0.46 -18.26
CA GLU A 219 -40.10 -0.05 -18.36
C GLU A 219 -40.17 -1.57 -18.08
N ALA A 220 -39.07 -2.30 -18.28
CA ALA A 220 -38.89 -3.72 -18.01
C ALA A 220 -38.41 -4.06 -16.57
N GLY A 221 -38.45 -3.12 -15.63
CA GLY A 221 -38.03 -3.31 -14.23
C GLY A 221 -36.60 -2.92 -13.93
N THR A 222 -36.07 -3.38 -12.77
CA THR A 222 -34.75 -3.02 -12.27
C THR A 222 -33.61 -3.59 -13.13
N ALA A 223 -32.50 -2.86 -13.20
CA ALA A 223 -31.25 -3.31 -13.82
C ALA A 223 -30.37 -4.15 -12.87
N GLN A 224 -30.85 -4.49 -11.67
CA GLN A 224 -30.11 -5.32 -10.71
C GLN A 224 -29.84 -6.70 -11.31
N GLY A 225 -28.60 -7.21 -11.11
CA GLY A 225 -28.18 -8.51 -11.60
C GLY A 225 -27.90 -8.61 -13.11
N ARG A 226 -28.24 -7.59 -13.90
CA ARG A 226 -27.88 -7.54 -15.33
C ARG A 226 -26.41 -7.17 -15.50
N LYS A 227 -25.74 -7.78 -16.50
CA LYS A 227 -24.41 -7.37 -16.88
C LYS A 227 -24.43 -5.95 -17.44
N LYS A 228 -23.54 -5.10 -16.94
CA LYS A 228 -23.37 -3.70 -17.30
C LYS A 228 -21.94 -3.48 -17.84
N ARG A 229 -21.78 -2.49 -18.69
CA ARG A 229 -20.48 -2.08 -19.21
C ARG A 229 -20.44 -0.57 -19.30
N TYR A 230 -19.34 0.00 -18.83
CA TYR A 230 -18.98 1.38 -19.18
C TYR A 230 -18.12 1.35 -20.45
N ASN A 231 -18.57 2.05 -21.48
CA ASN A 231 -17.75 2.22 -22.68
C ASN A 231 -16.55 3.10 -22.39
N GLU A 232 -16.77 4.06 -21.51
CA GLU A 232 -15.78 5.09 -21.19
C GLU A 232 -16.09 5.70 -19.83
N VAL A 233 -15.05 6.03 -19.09
CA VAL A 233 -15.09 6.83 -17.87
C VAL A 233 -14.17 8.04 -18.06
N LEU A 234 -14.71 9.23 -17.86
CA LEU A 234 -13.96 10.47 -17.83
C LEU A 234 -13.67 10.80 -16.35
N VAL A 235 -12.38 10.88 -16.01
CA VAL A 235 -11.93 11.23 -14.67
C VAL A 235 -11.29 12.61 -14.70
N ARG A 236 -11.81 13.54 -13.91
CA ARG A 236 -11.19 14.84 -13.71
C ARG A 236 -10.23 14.76 -12.54
N LEU A 237 -8.98 15.05 -12.83
CA LEU A 237 -7.85 14.96 -11.90
C LEU A 237 -7.32 16.36 -11.59
N TYR A 238 -6.86 16.53 -10.38
CA TYR A 238 -6.19 17.75 -9.92
C TYR A 238 -4.89 17.36 -9.23
N LYS A 239 -3.77 17.86 -9.74
CA LYS A 239 -2.42 17.63 -9.19
C LYS A 239 -2.16 16.14 -8.87
N THR A 240 -2.33 15.27 -9.86
CA THR A 240 -2.36 13.81 -9.64
C THR A 240 -1.31 13.11 -10.48
N VAL A 241 -0.66 12.12 -9.87
CA VAL A 241 0.20 11.12 -10.52
C VAL A 241 -0.19 9.74 -10.01
N GLY A 242 -0.09 8.70 -10.86
CA GLY A 242 -0.20 7.31 -10.42
C GLY A 242 -1.60 6.82 -10.09
N ALA A 243 -2.65 7.33 -10.77
CA ALA A 243 -4.01 6.85 -10.60
C ALA A 243 -4.36 5.64 -11.48
N THR A 244 -5.23 4.77 -10.99
CA THR A 244 -5.78 3.62 -11.72
C THR A 244 -7.31 3.67 -11.75
N VAL A 245 -7.90 3.04 -12.78
CA VAL A 245 -9.36 2.85 -12.89
C VAL A 245 -9.63 1.37 -13.10
N ASN A 246 -10.35 0.73 -12.19
CA ASN A 246 -10.60 -0.71 -12.16
C ASN A 246 -9.32 -1.57 -12.25
N GLY A 247 -8.19 -1.06 -11.75
CA GLY A 247 -6.88 -1.69 -11.81
C GLY A 247 -6.04 -1.32 -13.04
N ASP A 248 -6.63 -0.71 -14.06
CA ASP A 248 -5.89 -0.25 -15.23
C ASP A 248 -5.24 1.12 -14.94
N GLN A 249 -3.94 1.22 -15.18
CA GLN A 249 -3.19 2.45 -14.94
C GLN A 249 -3.59 3.54 -15.95
N ILE A 250 -3.83 4.75 -15.44
CA ILE A 250 -3.98 5.94 -16.28
C ILE A 250 -2.58 6.37 -16.75
N PRO A 251 -2.34 6.49 -18.07
CA PRO A 251 -1.04 6.94 -18.58
C PRO A 251 -0.86 8.44 -18.32
N PHE A 252 0.11 8.78 -17.46
CA PHE A 252 0.51 10.18 -17.21
C PHE A 252 1.70 10.59 -18.08
N ARG A 253 2.63 9.66 -18.34
CA ARG A 253 3.78 9.92 -19.20
C ARG A 253 3.36 10.03 -20.67
N THR A 254 3.87 11.03 -21.33
CA THR A 254 3.70 11.27 -22.77
C THR A 254 5.05 11.23 -23.50
N SER A 255 5.04 11.20 -24.82
CA SER A 255 6.26 11.27 -25.64
C SER A 255 7.06 12.56 -25.48
N ALA A 256 6.45 13.60 -24.91
CA ALA A 256 7.11 14.88 -24.63
C ALA A 256 7.91 14.86 -23.32
N ASN A 257 7.69 13.86 -22.45
CA ASN A 257 8.42 13.76 -21.19
C ASN A 257 9.81 13.16 -21.41
N ALA A 258 10.83 13.83 -20.89
CA ALA A 258 12.21 13.34 -20.98
C ALA A 258 12.35 11.97 -20.30
N MET A 259 13.16 11.09 -20.91
CA MET A 259 13.47 9.78 -20.32
C MET A 259 14.33 9.95 -19.06
N GLY A 260 14.08 9.11 -18.06
CA GLY A 260 14.82 9.14 -16.80
C GLY A 260 14.51 10.32 -15.88
N GLN A 261 13.53 11.14 -16.23
CA GLN A 261 13.04 12.22 -15.37
C GLN A 261 11.70 11.81 -14.71
N PRO A 262 11.45 12.22 -13.47
CA PRO A 262 10.15 12.03 -12.84
C PRO A 262 9.06 12.76 -13.63
N ILE A 263 7.82 12.30 -13.48
CA ILE A 263 6.66 12.89 -14.13
C ILE A 263 6.12 13.97 -13.21
N SER A 264 5.86 15.16 -13.75
CA SER A 264 5.15 16.21 -13.02
C SER A 264 3.66 15.88 -12.88
N GLU A 265 3.06 16.42 -11.85
CA GLU A 265 1.63 16.32 -11.57
C GLU A 265 0.77 16.74 -12.78
N PHE A 266 -0.36 16.07 -12.92
CA PHE A 266 -1.32 16.33 -14.00
C PHE A 266 -2.61 16.93 -13.43
N THR A 267 -3.07 18.01 -14.06
CA THR A 267 -4.39 18.59 -13.83
C THR A 267 -5.16 18.60 -15.14
N GLY A 268 -6.35 18.00 -15.14
CA GLY A 268 -7.20 17.92 -16.33
C GLY A 268 -8.05 16.66 -16.38
N ASP A 269 -8.59 16.37 -17.55
CA ASP A 269 -9.46 15.22 -17.79
C ASP A 269 -8.68 14.08 -18.44
N LYS A 270 -8.83 12.89 -17.88
CA LYS A 270 -8.32 11.63 -18.45
C LYS A 270 -9.49 10.72 -18.80
N ARG A 271 -9.38 10.12 -19.98
CA ARG A 271 -10.38 9.22 -20.52
C ARG A 271 -9.87 7.78 -20.44
N VAL A 272 -10.64 6.91 -19.82
CA VAL A 272 -10.36 5.47 -19.70
C VAL A 272 -11.47 4.68 -20.36
N SER A 273 -11.11 3.80 -21.28
CA SER A 273 -12.03 2.94 -22.04
C SER A 273 -11.76 1.47 -21.79
N ASN A 274 -12.63 0.61 -22.29
CA ASN A 274 -12.52 -0.86 -22.19
C ASN A 274 -12.59 -1.46 -20.79
N LEU A 275 -13.41 -0.88 -19.93
CA LEU A 275 -13.56 -1.30 -18.52
C LEU A 275 -14.26 -2.65 -18.29
N GLY A 276 -14.49 -3.43 -19.37
CA GLY A 276 -15.07 -4.76 -19.27
C GLY A 276 -16.56 -4.79 -18.92
N TRP A 277 -17.06 -5.99 -18.62
CA TRP A 277 -18.44 -6.25 -18.22
C TRP A 277 -18.48 -6.68 -16.76
N ASP A 278 -19.33 -6.01 -15.97
CA ASP A 278 -19.56 -6.36 -14.57
C ASP A 278 -21.06 -6.36 -14.24
N ARG A 279 -21.46 -7.19 -13.27
CA ARG A 279 -22.84 -7.21 -12.77
C ARG A 279 -23.15 -6.04 -11.85
N ASN A 280 -22.20 -5.58 -11.09
CA ASN A 280 -22.39 -4.46 -10.17
C ASN A 280 -22.39 -3.12 -10.92
N GLY A 281 -21.64 -3.00 -12.01
CA GLY A 281 -21.49 -1.75 -12.76
C GLY A 281 -20.93 -0.64 -11.87
N GLN A 282 -19.87 -0.93 -11.13
CA GLN A 282 -19.15 0.01 -10.29
C GLN A 282 -17.80 0.32 -10.90
N VAL A 283 -17.34 1.54 -10.70
CA VAL A 283 -15.98 1.97 -11.08
C VAL A 283 -15.20 2.21 -9.81
N THR A 284 -14.01 1.62 -9.73
CA THR A 284 -13.06 1.84 -8.64
C THR A 284 -11.93 2.69 -9.16
N ILE A 285 -11.68 3.82 -8.52
CA ILE A 285 -10.56 4.71 -8.81
C ILE A 285 -9.63 4.65 -7.61
N GLN A 286 -8.35 4.42 -7.85
CA GLN A 286 -7.35 4.35 -6.80
C GLN A 286 -6.17 5.25 -7.14
N GLN A 287 -5.65 5.94 -6.14
CA GLN A 287 -4.37 6.65 -6.19
C GLN A 287 -3.42 5.95 -5.22
N THR A 288 -2.26 5.54 -5.74
CA THR A 288 -1.24 4.77 -5.01
C THR A 288 0.03 5.56 -4.79
N GLN A 289 0.12 6.74 -5.35
CA GLN A 289 1.26 7.65 -5.22
C GLN A 289 0.82 8.94 -4.53
N PRO A 290 1.72 9.59 -3.78
CA PRO A 290 1.42 10.84 -3.11
C PRO A 290 1.13 11.98 -4.06
#